data_d58cf0dc969c69a9b3952ec70bc2be10
#
_entry.id   d58cf0dc969c69a9b3952ec70bc2be10
#
_cell.length_a   1.000
_cell.length_b   1.000
_cell.length_c   1.000
_cell.angle_alpha   90.00
_cell.angle_beta   90.00
_cell.angle_gamma   90.00
#
_symmetry.space_group_name_H-M   'P 1'
#
loop_
_entity.id
_entity.type
_entity.pdbx_description
1 polymer ?
#
loop_
_entity_poly.entity_id
_entity_poly.type
_entity_poly.pdbx_seq_one_letter_code
_entity_poly.pdbx_strand_id
1 'polypeptide(L)'
;MIKNKLIGKIGCLLMLVWASVSLHAQSIELLGLYSNGSAGQLKAKVELAGKQIKSVTSYAYRMSDGFATTASDYELIEGSFLTADVEMQTGDYAYRMEVVLDDDTRLLTECVNQANTEAFMWLGDYQWTEATKAVAGTLPGVDRCFGTDQNLQTNDKTYYKGVSSKGGQIIYDLPEEMNFRKFDMVLGTQNGSGNLKFMFYCNDGKKLDFTVNSNAIKSISTADYPAFIPHLPLTKIRLDFTNNSNAIGNYNLARLYMERTQSDKQEQQVTFTNTGEAIMYPRQVDLKATATSGGKIYYRIIKGRDAADLKGNVLTFKDGQSTEVVVEATQYGNEQYACAVSQLSYAVRTGENIFISSVLPESGSNPGTVYLYVNPQANRLSQLTLNIYDDVYLLNELQQLDLLTIWNNTPFVSGTTGKVLAVAVPDLEMNRVFRITYGYEGGETMYSSYYEGLDMFDYLSDLPYRTQGNAQIDKAVNGSMLQITTQKYKKGFGIHAVGSVQTTLPAGIYDRFITDVGKQSGQPYVMEFALKMDNRQLTTTGPVNNSKKTTWDYPLDGVSVLHIDVLYGGDGA
;
A
#
# COMPACT_ATOMS: atom_id res chain seq x y z
N MET A 1 22.21 65.89 -68.92
CA MET A 1 22.17 66.30 -67.51
C MET A 1 20.83 65.89 -66.93
N ILE A 2 20.80 64.86 -66.17
CA ILE A 2 19.91 64.51 -65.09
C ILE A 2 20.21 63.01 -64.74
N LYS A 3 20.79 62.77 -63.57
CA LYS A 3 21.14 61.49 -63.04
C LYS A 3 19.91 60.92 -62.33
N ASN A 4 19.42 59.74 -62.73
CA ASN A 4 18.50 58.95 -61.94
C ASN A 4 19.29 57.88 -61.22
N LYS A 5 19.32 57.99 -59.89
CA LYS A 5 19.75 56.93 -58.99
C LYS A 5 18.70 55.87 -58.86
N LEU A 6 19.01 54.71 -59.39
CA LEU A 6 18.23 53.49 -59.10
C LEU A 6 18.64 52.99 -57.74
N ILE A 7 17.78 53.16 -56.70
CA ILE A 7 17.97 52.59 -55.41
C ILE A 7 17.36 51.16 -55.48
N GLY A 8 18.25 50.19 -55.58
CA GLY A 8 17.90 48.81 -55.44
C GLY A 8 17.37 48.50 -54.01
N LYS A 9 16.09 48.22 -53.87
CA LYS A 9 15.55 47.64 -52.68
C LYS A 9 15.96 46.16 -52.62
N ILE A 10 17.03 45.90 -51.90
CA ILE A 10 17.30 44.56 -51.41
C ILE A 10 16.24 44.28 -50.28
N GLY A 11 15.18 43.61 -50.67
CA GLY A 11 14.22 43.07 -49.72
C GLY A 11 14.91 41.95 -48.94
N CYS A 12 15.39 42.26 -47.76
CA CYS A 12 15.68 41.25 -46.77
C CYS A 12 14.35 40.55 -46.42
N LEU A 13 14.09 39.43 -47.05
CA LEU A 13 13.06 38.51 -46.63
C LEU A 13 13.53 37.88 -45.31
N LEU A 14 13.27 38.55 -44.20
CA LEU A 14 13.29 37.93 -42.90
C LEU A 14 12.18 36.87 -42.93
N MET A 15 12.52 35.64 -43.24
CA MET A 15 11.74 34.50 -42.81
C MET A 15 11.77 34.50 -41.29
N LEU A 16 10.78 35.15 -40.69
CA LEU A 16 10.35 34.81 -39.35
C LEU A 16 9.85 33.37 -39.43
N VAL A 17 10.74 32.41 -39.18
CA VAL A 17 10.35 31.08 -38.74
C VAL A 17 9.70 31.33 -37.38
N TRP A 18 8.42 31.52 -37.40
CA TRP A 18 7.60 31.26 -36.22
C TRP A 18 7.74 29.77 -35.94
N ALA A 19 8.78 29.41 -35.19
CA ALA A 19 8.67 28.22 -34.38
C ALA A 19 7.43 28.47 -33.53
N SER A 20 6.32 27.86 -33.92
CA SER A 20 5.20 27.67 -33.04
C SER A 20 5.73 26.83 -31.88
N VAL A 21 6.32 27.50 -30.90
CA VAL A 21 6.41 26.92 -29.57
C VAL A 21 4.96 26.79 -29.17
N SER A 22 4.39 25.62 -29.42
CA SER A 22 3.16 25.26 -28.77
C SER A 22 3.50 25.37 -27.27
N LEU A 23 3.02 26.47 -26.67
CA LEU A 23 2.99 26.59 -25.23
C LEU A 23 2.08 25.44 -24.76
N HIS A 24 2.67 24.28 -24.54
CA HIS A 24 1.98 23.22 -23.84
C HIS A 24 1.72 23.78 -22.44
N ALA A 25 0.48 23.90 -22.06
CA ALA A 25 0.12 24.27 -20.72
C ALA A 25 0.67 23.20 -19.76
N GLN A 26 1.15 23.64 -18.60
CA GLN A 26 1.55 22.71 -17.55
C GLN A 26 0.32 21.93 -17.12
N SER A 27 0.44 20.62 -17.05
CA SER A 27 -0.68 19.74 -16.68
C SER A 27 -0.22 18.51 -15.91
N ILE A 28 -1.14 17.93 -15.18
CA ILE A 28 -0.99 16.63 -14.50
C ILE A 28 -2.24 15.79 -14.72
N GLU A 29 -2.06 14.56 -15.13
CA GLU A 29 -3.12 13.57 -15.33
C GLU A 29 -2.87 12.37 -14.42
N LEU A 30 -3.83 12.04 -13.53
CA LEU A 30 -3.72 10.86 -12.68
C LEU A 30 -3.99 9.59 -13.48
N LEU A 31 -3.00 8.72 -13.57
CA LEU A 31 -3.12 7.41 -14.22
C LEU A 31 -3.74 6.36 -13.29
N GLY A 32 -3.59 6.51 -11.99
CA GLY A 32 -4.24 5.67 -10.99
C GLY A 32 -3.49 5.53 -9.67
N LEU A 33 -4.18 4.89 -8.73
CA LEU A 33 -3.64 4.42 -7.45
C LEU A 33 -3.43 2.91 -7.53
N TYR A 34 -2.24 2.46 -7.19
CA TYR A 34 -1.84 1.05 -7.18
C TYR A 34 -1.34 0.71 -5.78
N SER A 35 -1.83 -0.37 -5.19
CA SER A 35 -1.49 -0.74 -3.81
C SER A 35 -1.02 -2.18 -3.70
N ASN A 36 -0.14 -2.42 -2.72
CA ASN A 36 0.27 -3.73 -2.26
C ASN A 36 0.29 -3.71 -0.72
N GLY A 37 -0.76 -4.22 -0.11
CA GLY A 37 -0.93 -4.15 1.33
C GLY A 37 -1.07 -2.71 1.84
N SER A 38 -0.21 -2.30 2.76
CA SER A 38 -0.18 -0.95 3.34
C SER A 38 0.54 0.09 2.48
N ALA A 39 1.33 -0.34 1.50
CA ALA A 39 2.02 0.55 0.58
C ALA A 39 1.16 0.85 -0.65
N GLY A 40 1.10 2.10 -1.05
CA GLY A 40 0.39 2.55 -2.24
C GLY A 40 1.26 3.49 -3.08
N GLN A 41 0.90 3.61 -4.34
CA GLN A 41 1.56 4.50 -5.29
C GLN A 41 0.55 5.19 -6.17
N LEU A 42 0.64 6.51 -6.20
CA LEU A 42 -0.05 7.32 -7.19
C LEU A 42 0.84 7.46 -8.42
N LYS A 43 0.29 7.16 -9.59
CA LYS A 43 0.99 7.32 -10.86
C LYS A 43 0.31 8.40 -11.67
N ALA A 44 1.09 9.31 -12.24
CA ALA A 44 0.59 10.42 -13.03
C ALA A 44 1.47 10.66 -14.27
N LYS A 45 0.88 11.23 -15.31
CA LYS A 45 1.58 11.85 -16.41
C LYS A 45 1.66 13.35 -16.14
N VAL A 46 2.83 13.96 -16.35
CA VAL A 46 3.04 15.39 -16.16
C VAL A 46 3.59 16.04 -17.43
N GLU A 47 3.12 17.24 -17.71
CA GLU A 47 3.65 18.12 -18.74
C GLU A 47 4.21 19.37 -18.07
N LEU A 48 5.53 19.47 -18.00
CA LEU A 48 6.20 20.49 -17.20
C LEU A 48 6.47 21.80 -17.98
N ALA A 49 6.31 21.77 -19.29
CA ALA A 49 6.57 22.93 -20.18
C ALA A 49 7.93 23.62 -19.93
N GLY A 50 8.96 22.83 -19.65
CA GLY A 50 10.32 23.31 -19.36
C GLY A 50 10.58 23.76 -17.91
N LYS A 51 9.60 23.65 -17.03
CA LYS A 51 9.75 23.91 -15.61
C LYS A 51 10.35 22.72 -14.87
N GLN A 52 10.84 22.98 -13.65
CA GLN A 52 11.36 21.95 -12.77
C GLN A 52 10.38 21.68 -11.62
N ILE A 53 10.34 20.44 -11.17
CA ILE A 53 9.57 20.06 -9.98
C ILE A 53 10.31 20.57 -8.74
N LYS A 54 9.64 21.40 -7.94
CA LYS A 54 10.12 21.88 -6.65
C LYS A 54 9.78 20.89 -5.53
N SER A 55 8.56 20.34 -5.55
CA SER A 55 8.12 19.31 -4.62
C SER A 55 6.95 18.50 -5.19
N VAL A 56 6.84 17.27 -4.71
CA VAL A 56 5.67 16.41 -4.92
C VAL A 56 5.17 15.99 -3.54
N THR A 57 3.86 16.04 -3.35
CA THR A 57 3.21 15.59 -2.12
C THR A 57 2.04 14.70 -2.48
N SER A 58 2.01 13.49 -1.95
CA SER A 58 0.85 12.62 -2.00
C SER A 58 0.02 12.79 -0.73
N TYR A 59 -1.29 12.75 -0.88
CA TYR A 59 -2.25 12.92 0.19
C TYR A 59 -3.16 11.70 0.29
N ALA A 60 -3.41 11.24 1.53
CA ALA A 60 -4.50 10.35 1.88
C ALA A 60 -5.50 11.12 2.75
N TYR A 61 -6.67 11.45 2.20
CA TYR A 61 -7.71 12.20 2.88
C TYR A 61 -8.72 11.25 3.51
N ARG A 62 -8.94 11.35 4.81
CA ARG A 62 -10.04 10.68 5.48
C ARG A 62 -11.37 11.33 5.08
N MET A 63 -12.29 10.52 4.53
CA MET A 63 -13.52 11.05 3.91
C MET A 63 -14.52 11.60 4.91
N SER A 64 -14.43 11.24 6.20
CA SER A 64 -15.36 11.71 7.24
C SER A 64 -15.14 13.14 7.71
N ASP A 65 -13.92 13.69 7.53
CA ASP A 65 -13.55 15.03 8.02
C ASP A 65 -12.56 15.77 7.13
N GLY A 66 -11.97 15.11 6.12
CA GLY A 66 -10.99 15.68 5.21
C GLY A 66 -9.57 15.81 5.79
N PHE A 67 -9.30 15.18 6.96
CA PHE A 67 -7.93 15.13 7.50
C PHE A 67 -7.01 14.39 6.54
N ALA A 68 -5.83 14.96 6.27
CA ALA A 68 -4.86 14.39 5.35
C ALA A 68 -3.62 13.88 6.08
N THR A 69 -3.17 12.68 5.75
CA THR A 69 -1.78 12.26 5.89
C THR A 69 -1.03 12.51 4.60
N THR A 70 0.27 12.78 4.67
CA THR A 70 1.07 13.15 3.51
C THR A 70 2.36 12.34 3.43
N ALA A 71 2.81 12.09 2.20
CA ALA A 71 4.14 11.58 1.91
C ALA A 71 4.78 12.42 0.78
N SER A 72 6.10 12.42 0.69
CA SER A 72 6.85 13.26 -0.27
C SER A 72 7.84 12.47 -1.11
N ASP A 73 7.89 11.16 -0.97
CA ASP A 73 8.77 10.30 -1.77
C ASP A 73 8.19 10.12 -3.17
N TYR A 74 8.96 10.49 -4.16
CA TYR A 74 8.56 10.39 -5.56
C TYR A 74 9.72 10.09 -6.49
N GLU A 75 9.39 9.63 -7.69
CA GLU A 75 10.32 9.42 -8.78
C GLU A 75 9.74 9.98 -10.09
N LEU A 76 10.52 10.78 -10.79
CA LEU A 76 10.20 11.30 -12.12
C LEU A 76 10.91 10.44 -13.18
N ILE A 77 10.14 9.78 -14.03
CA ILE A 77 10.63 8.86 -15.05
C ILE A 77 10.52 9.52 -16.42
N GLU A 78 11.65 9.58 -17.12
CA GLU A 78 11.76 10.18 -18.46
C GLU A 78 11.18 11.59 -18.58
N GLY A 79 11.13 12.35 -17.47
CA GLY A 79 10.62 13.73 -17.45
C GLY A 79 9.11 13.88 -17.65
N SER A 80 8.37 12.78 -17.76
CA SER A 80 6.93 12.80 -18.09
C SER A 80 6.05 11.94 -17.22
N PHE A 81 6.58 10.92 -16.57
CA PHE A 81 5.82 10.05 -15.69
C PHE A 81 6.26 10.18 -14.25
N LEU A 82 5.30 10.38 -13.37
CA LEU A 82 5.52 10.58 -11.95
C LEU A 82 4.93 9.41 -11.17
N THR A 83 5.71 8.87 -10.27
CA THR A 83 5.23 7.91 -9.26
C THR A 83 5.52 8.50 -7.90
N ALA A 84 4.50 8.66 -7.06
CA ALA A 84 4.63 9.12 -5.67
C ALA A 84 4.11 8.06 -4.71
N ASP A 85 4.88 7.78 -3.68
CA ASP A 85 4.50 6.84 -2.65
C ASP A 85 3.41 7.44 -1.76
N VAL A 86 2.46 6.62 -1.30
CA VAL A 86 1.41 6.99 -0.36
C VAL A 86 1.16 5.83 0.60
N GLU A 87 0.93 6.14 1.87
CA GLU A 87 0.54 5.14 2.85
C GLU A 87 -0.94 4.80 2.70
N MET A 88 -1.24 3.52 2.45
CA MET A 88 -2.62 3.04 2.36
C MET A 88 -3.25 2.99 3.74
N GLN A 89 -4.35 3.70 3.91
CA GLN A 89 -5.08 3.81 5.16
C GLN A 89 -6.24 2.82 5.21
N THR A 90 -6.56 2.31 6.41
CA THR A 90 -7.75 1.49 6.62
C THR A 90 -9.00 2.38 6.77
N GLY A 91 -10.09 2.05 6.07
CA GLY A 91 -11.34 2.80 6.12
C GLY A 91 -11.62 3.56 4.83
N ASP A 92 -12.45 4.60 4.93
CA ASP A 92 -12.89 5.40 3.78
C ASP A 92 -11.94 6.57 3.56
N TYR A 93 -11.03 6.41 2.60
CA TYR A 93 -10.02 7.38 2.22
C TYR A 93 -10.01 7.65 0.73
N ALA A 94 -9.61 8.88 0.37
CA ALA A 94 -9.31 9.27 -1.00
C ALA A 94 -7.88 9.79 -1.12
N TYR A 95 -7.29 9.56 -2.28
CA TYR A 95 -5.86 9.76 -2.53
C TYR A 95 -5.64 10.69 -3.72
N ARG A 96 -4.68 11.61 -3.64
CA ARG A 96 -4.24 12.44 -4.76
C ARG A 96 -2.78 12.86 -4.66
N MET A 97 -2.28 13.44 -5.74
CA MET A 97 -0.95 14.01 -5.85
C MET A 97 -1.03 15.52 -6.11
N GLU A 98 -0.13 16.26 -5.49
CA GLU A 98 0.16 17.66 -5.73
C GLU A 98 1.60 17.80 -6.21
N VAL A 99 1.82 18.56 -7.28
CA VAL A 99 3.13 18.92 -7.79
C VAL A 99 3.28 20.44 -7.73
N VAL A 100 4.33 20.92 -7.10
CA VAL A 100 4.68 22.34 -7.08
C VAL A 100 5.90 22.53 -7.97
N LEU A 101 5.82 23.47 -8.91
CA LEU A 101 6.89 23.79 -9.82
C LEU A 101 7.79 24.91 -9.26
N ASP A 102 8.91 25.16 -9.90
CA ASP A 102 9.92 26.17 -9.51
C ASP A 102 9.39 27.60 -9.54
N ASP A 103 8.32 27.89 -10.27
CA ASP A 103 7.61 29.16 -10.31
C ASP A 103 6.41 29.24 -9.36
N ASP A 104 6.31 28.30 -8.40
CA ASP A 104 5.22 28.13 -7.44
C ASP A 104 3.85 27.76 -8.07
N THR A 105 3.81 27.39 -9.35
CA THR A 105 2.62 26.80 -9.98
C THR A 105 2.31 25.48 -9.30
N ARG A 106 1.03 25.29 -8.91
CA ARG A 106 0.52 24.08 -8.27
C ARG A 106 -0.33 23.29 -9.27
N LEU A 107 0.05 22.05 -9.48
CA LEU A 107 -0.70 21.07 -10.28
C LEU A 107 -1.29 20.03 -9.32
N LEU A 108 -2.60 19.81 -9.42
CA LEU A 108 -3.34 18.89 -8.55
C LEU A 108 -4.00 17.82 -9.41
N THR A 109 -3.87 16.56 -9.03
CA THR A 109 -4.70 15.50 -9.60
C THR A 109 -6.08 15.51 -8.95
N GLU A 110 -7.04 14.83 -9.58
CA GLU A 110 -8.26 14.44 -8.90
C GLU A 110 -7.94 13.57 -7.67
N CYS A 111 -8.84 13.59 -6.67
CA CYS A 111 -8.86 12.61 -5.60
C CYS A 111 -9.54 11.34 -6.10
N VAL A 112 -8.95 10.18 -5.86
CA VAL A 112 -9.56 8.87 -6.18
C VAL A 112 -9.73 8.03 -4.93
N ASN A 113 -10.79 7.22 -4.88
CA ASN A 113 -10.95 6.21 -3.84
C ASN A 113 -9.96 5.06 -4.06
N GLN A 114 -9.81 4.20 -3.06
CA GLN A 114 -8.87 3.07 -3.10
C GLN A 114 -9.12 2.12 -4.29
N ALA A 115 -10.37 1.97 -4.72
CA ALA A 115 -10.75 1.11 -5.84
C ALA A 115 -10.55 1.79 -7.22
N ASN A 116 -10.13 3.05 -7.26
CA ASN A 116 -10.06 3.86 -8.48
C ASN A 116 -11.40 3.99 -9.24
N THR A 117 -12.54 3.87 -8.57
CA THR A 117 -13.87 3.90 -9.19
C THR A 117 -14.56 5.25 -9.12
N GLU A 118 -14.18 6.08 -8.13
CA GLU A 118 -14.72 7.44 -7.97
C GLU A 118 -13.58 8.46 -8.01
N ALA A 119 -13.84 9.58 -8.69
CA ALA A 119 -12.95 10.72 -8.77
C ALA A 119 -13.68 12.01 -8.39
N PHE A 120 -13.02 12.88 -7.64
CA PHE A 120 -13.56 14.18 -7.26
C PHE A 120 -12.47 15.22 -7.02
N MET A 121 -12.86 16.50 -7.03
CA MET A 121 -12.05 17.62 -6.57
C MET A 121 -12.72 18.28 -5.35
N TRP A 122 -11.92 18.78 -4.42
CA TRP A 122 -12.44 19.63 -3.37
C TRP A 122 -12.80 21.00 -3.95
N LEU A 123 -13.95 21.56 -3.62
CA LEU A 123 -14.32 22.92 -4.05
C LEU A 123 -13.27 23.95 -3.64
N GLY A 124 -12.65 23.77 -2.49
CA GLY A 124 -11.58 24.63 -1.99
C GLY A 124 -10.26 24.58 -2.79
N ASP A 125 -10.10 23.63 -3.71
CA ASP A 125 -8.94 23.56 -4.59
C ASP A 125 -9.00 24.61 -5.72
N TYR A 126 -10.21 25.11 -6.00
CA TYR A 126 -10.43 26.14 -7.01
C TYR A 126 -10.33 27.54 -6.41
N GLN A 127 -9.81 28.45 -7.20
CA GLN A 127 -9.89 29.87 -6.86
C GLN A 127 -11.31 30.36 -7.14
N TRP A 128 -11.89 31.11 -6.21
CA TRP A 128 -13.13 31.81 -6.51
C TRP A 128 -12.90 32.94 -7.52
N THR A 129 -13.81 33.12 -8.42
CA THR A 129 -13.81 34.24 -9.38
C THR A 129 -14.32 35.52 -8.77
N GLU A 130 -15.26 35.42 -7.83
CA GLU A 130 -15.82 36.55 -7.11
C GLU A 130 -16.06 36.19 -5.64
N ALA A 131 -15.69 37.10 -4.74
CA ALA A 131 -16.07 37.01 -3.34
C ALA A 131 -16.49 38.37 -2.84
N THR A 132 -17.75 38.47 -2.42
CA THR A 132 -18.23 39.67 -1.73
C THR A 132 -17.68 39.64 -0.30
N LYS A 133 -17.01 40.72 0.10
CA LYS A 133 -16.46 40.84 1.46
C LYS A 133 -17.58 40.75 2.49
N ALA A 134 -17.45 39.76 3.34
CA ALA A 134 -18.49 39.41 4.28
C ALA A 134 -18.70 40.47 5.36
N VAL A 135 -17.67 40.83 6.10
CA VAL A 135 -17.69 41.82 7.19
C VAL A 135 -16.31 42.44 7.30
N ALA A 136 -16.22 43.76 7.38
CA ALA A 136 -15.00 44.51 7.71
C ALA A 136 -13.76 44.17 6.83
N GLY A 137 -13.97 43.76 5.58
CA GLY A 137 -12.86 43.49 4.64
C GLY A 137 -12.18 42.14 4.74
N THR A 138 -12.68 41.24 5.56
CA THR A 138 -12.13 39.86 5.69
C THR A 138 -12.61 38.97 4.54
N LEU A 139 -11.71 38.21 3.94
CA LEU A 139 -12.02 37.23 2.90
C LEU A 139 -12.53 35.94 3.52
N PRO A 140 -13.29 35.12 2.75
CA PRO A 140 -13.66 33.77 3.15
C PRO A 140 -12.46 32.90 3.52
N GLY A 141 -12.63 31.95 4.44
CA GLY A 141 -11.65 30.94 4.76
C GLY A 141 -11.78 29.73 3.82
N VAL A 142 -10.69 29.24 3.27
CA VAL A 142 -10.62 27.96 2.57
C VAL A 142 -9.80 27.00 3.44
N ASP A 143 -10.36 25.83 3.71
CA ASP A 143 -9.80 24.81 4.60
C ASP A 143 -9.49 25.29 6.02
N ARG A 144 -10.09 26.44 6.40
CA ARG A 144 -9.96 27.09 7.71
C ARG A 144 -11.18 27.91 8.05
N CYS A 145 -11.33 28.19 9.33
CA CYS A 145 -12.37 29.06 9.84
C CYS A 145 -12.22 30.49 9.32
N PHE A 146 -13.34 31.14 9.05
CA PHE A 146 -13.39 32.53 8.64
C PHE A 146 -12.65 33.47 9.65
N GLY A 147 -11.69 34.22 9.12
CA GLY A 147 -10.93 35.20 9.89
C GLY A 147 -9.90 34.62 10.87
N THR A 148 -9.61 33.32 10.80
CA THR A 148 -8.61 32.64 11.64
C THR A 148 -7.83 31.61 10.82
N ASP A 149 -6.73 31.11 11.37
CA ASP A 149 -5.98 29.99 10.80
C ASP A 149 -6.36 28.63 11.43
N GLN A 150 -7.44 28.59 12.22
CA GLN A 150 -7.92 27.37 12.83
C GLN A 150 -8.72 26.52 11.82
N ASN A 151 -8.75 25.21 12.03
CA ASN A 151 -9.58 24.30 11.25
C ASN A 151 -11.06 24.64 11.38
N LEU A 152 -11.84 24.26 10.38
CA LEU A 152 -13.29 24.40 10.37
C LEU A 152 -13.91 23.67 11.57
N GLN A 153 -14.76 24.35 12.32
CA GLN A 153 -15.48 23.80 13.45
C GLN A 153 -16.99 23.83 13.17
N THR A 154 -17.65 22.70 13.32
CA THR A 154 -19.10 22.61 13.13
C THR A 154 -19.67 21.62 14.15
N ASN A 155 -20.43 22.10 15.10
CA ASN A 155 -21.07 21.28 16.13
C ASN A 155 -20.08 20.28 16.80
N ASP A 156 -19.03 20.79 17.40
CA ASP A 156 -17.96 20.05 18.08
C ASP A 156 -17.15 19.07 17.16
N LYS A 157 -17.43 19.08 15.85
CA LYS A 157 -16.65 18.36 14.87
C LYS A 157 -15.67 19.28 14.16
N THR A 158 -14.46 18.79 14.00
CA THR A 158 -13.41 19.44 13.21
C THR A 158 -13.44 18.91 11.79
N TYR A 159 -13.35 19.81 10.82
CA TYR A 159 -13.20 19.51 9.41
C TYR A 159 -11.95 20.20 8.88
N TYR A 160 -11.26 19.52 7.97
CA TYR A 160 -9.99 19.98 7.40
C TYR A 160 -10.12 20.43 5.95
N LYS A 161 -11.30 20.20 5.34
CA LYS A 161 -11.65 20.61 3.99
C LYS A 161 -12.99 21.34 3.97
N GLY A 162 -13.03 22.48 3.28
CA GLY A 162 -14.27 23.24 3.10
C GLY A 162 -14.08 24.73 2.93
N VAL A 163 -15.20 25.46 2.93
CA VAL A 163 -15.25 26.90 2.75
C VAL A 163 -16.09 27.53 3.87
N SER A 164 -15.58 28.60 4.47
CA SER A 164 -16.18 29.27 5.62
C SER A 164 -16.32 30.76 5.37
N SER A 165 -17.47 31.34 5.72
CA SER A 165 -17.67 32.79 5.65
C SER A 165 -18.70 33.28 6.68
N LYS A 166 -18.62 34.57 6.99
CA LYS A 166 -19.59 35.29 7.78
C LYS A 166 -20.29 36.36 6.93
N GLY A 167 -21.41 35.98 6.33
CA GLY A 167 -22.10 36.79 5.34
C GLY A 167 -21.39 36.79 3.97
N GLY A 168 -21.95 37.57 3.01
CA GLY A 168 -21.40 37.67 1.66
C GLY A 168 -21.68 36.47 0.76
N GLN A 169 -20.99 36.43 -0.35
CA GLN A 169 -21.13 35.42 -1.41
C GLN A 169 -19.76 35.03 -1.92
N ILE A 170 -19.66 33.78 -2.38
CA ILE A 170 -18.48 33.27 -3.05
C ILE A 170 -18.96 32.61 -4.36
N ILE A 171 -18.34 32.97 -5.47
CA ILE A 171 -18.65 32.43 -6.79
C ILE A 171 -17.41 31.69 -7.30
N TYR A 172 -17.64 30.49 -7.77
CA TYR A 172 -16.66 29.67 -8.48
C TYR A 172 -17.13 29.48 -9.90
N ASP A 173 -16.30 29.85 -10.88
CA ASP A 173 -16.42 29.34 -12.24
C ASP A 173 -15.56 28.08 -12.34
N LEU A 174 -16.20 26.98 -12.70
CA LEU A 174 -15.56 25.66 -12.74
C LEU A 174 -15.18 25.33 -14.19
N PRO A 175 -14.03 24.65 -14.41
CA PRO A 175 -13.65 24.21 -15.75
C PRO A 175 -14.70 23.28 -16.38
N GLU A 176 -15.17 23.60 -17.60
CA GLU A 176 -16.16 22.78 -18.30
C GLU A 176 -15.63 21.39 -18.64
N GLU A 177 -14.33 21.28 -18.94
CA GLU A 177 -13.65 20.04 -19.26
C GLU A 177 -13.68 19.02 -18.12
N MET A 178 -13.83 19.48 -16.88
CA MET A 178 -13.91 18.60 -15.70
C MET A 178 -15.24 17.88 -15.57
N ASN A 179 -16.28 18.35 -16.26
CA ASN A 179 -17.58 17.68 -16.40
C ASN A 179 -18.19 17.20 -15.08
N PHE A 180 -18.27 18.08 -14.08
CA PHE A 180 -18.77 17.74 -12.74
C PHE A 180 -20.25 17.34 -12.77
N ARG A 181 -20.54 16.07 -12.45
CA ARG A 181 -21.89 15.48 -12.55
C ARG A 181 -22.53 15.15 -11.20
N LYS A 182 -21.80 15.27 -10.13
CA LYS A 182 -22.30 15.01 -8.78
C LYS A 182 -21.56 15.92 -7.80
N PHE A 183 -22.26 16.33 -6.76
CA PHE A 183 -21.62 17.00 -5.61
C PHE A 183 -22.15 16.41 -4.31
N ASP A 184 -21.36 16.53 -3.27
CA ASP A 184 -21.80 16.39 -1.88
C ASP A 184 -21.05 17.36 -0.99
N MET A 185 -21.65 17.69 0.15
CA MET A 185 -21.07 18.56 1.15
C MET A 185 -21.79 18.44 2.50
N VAL A 186 -21.17 18.95 3.54
CA VAL A 186 -21.71 18.98 4.89
C VAL A 186 -21.87 20.44 5.33
N LEU A 187 -23.10 20.87 5.52
CA LEU A 187 -23.43 22.23 5.98
C LEU A 187 -23.45 22.30 7.50
N GLY A 188 -22.96 23.40 8.06
CA GLY A 188 -23.05 23.63 9.48
C GLY A 188 -22.58 25.03 9.88
N THR A 189 -22.57 25.30 11.17
CA THR A 189 -22.19 26.58 11.72
C THR A 189 -21.08 26.45 12.74
N GLN A 190 -20.19 27.41 12.72
CA GLN A 190 -19.22 27.58 13.79
C GLN A 190 -19.79 28.60 14.79
N ASN A 191 -19.93 28.19 16.02
CA ASN A 191 -20.30 29.07 17.16
C ASN A 191 -21.43 30.06 16.83
N GLY A 192 -22.66 29.64 16.92
CA GLY A 192 -23.74 30.57 16.69
C GLY A 192 -25.08 30.10 17.24
N SER A 193 -25.87 31.04 17.77
CA SER A 193 -27.27 30.82 18.09
C SER A 193 -28.11 31.29 16.91
N GLY A 194 -28.93 30.41 16.36
CA GLY A 194 -29.90 30.76 15.31
C GLY A 194 -29.89 29.83 14.12
N ASN A 195 -30.86 30.04 13.24
CA ASN A 195 -30.97 29.31 12.00
C ASN A 195 -30.15 30.02 10.92
N LEU A 196 -29.22 29.28 10.29
CA LEU A 196 -28.47 29.78 9.17
C LEU A 196 -29.05 29.25 7.85
N LYS A 197 -29.16 30.15 6.89
CA LYS A 197 -29.60 29.82 5.55
C LYS A 197 -28.41 29.72 4.61
N PHE A 198 -28.26 28.61 3.97
CA PHE A 198 -27.27 28.37 2.93
C PHE A 198 -27.98 28.30 1.59
N MET A 199 -27.37 28.87 0.57
CA MET A 199 -27.86 28.82 -0.81
C MET A 199 -26.74 28.37 -1.74
N PHE A 200 -27.10 27.46 -2.61
CA PHE A 200 -26.21 26.91 -3.63
C PHE A 200 -26.87 27.11 -5.00
N TYR A 201 -26.14 27.66 -5.94
CA TYR A 201 -26.65 27.95 -7.29
C TYR A 201 -25.85 27.18 -8.33
N CYS A 202 -26.54 26.66 -9.35
CA CYS A 202 -25.93 26.14 -10.57
C CYS A 202 -25.78 27.23 -11.64
N ASN A 203 -25.14 26.89 -12.74
CA ASN A 203 -24.85 27.78 -13.88
C ASN A 203 -26.10 28.42 -14.50
N ASP A 204 -27.23 27.73 -14.54
CA ASP A 204 -28.51 28.22 -15.09
C ASP A 204 -29.35 29.01 -14.06
N GLY A 205 -28.77 29.29 -12.88
CA GLY A 205 -29.47 30.01 -11.80
C GLY A 205 -30.38 29.13 -10.94
N LYS A 206 -30.48 27.81 -11.21
CA LYS A 206 -31.17 26.90 -10.33
C LYS A 206 -30.52 26.90 -8.95
N LYS A 207 -31.32 27.01 -7.90
CA LYS A 207 -30.81 27.06 -6.53
C LYS A 207 -31.37 25.95 -5.64
N LEU A 208 -30.57 25.58 -4.65
CA LEU A 208 -30.97 24.82 -3.47
C LEU A 208 -30.85 25.72 -2.24
N ASP A 209 -31.92 25.82 -1.47
CA ASP A 209 -31.93 26.54 -0.20
C ASP A 209 -31.96 25.56 0.97
N PHE A 210 -31.08 25.78 1.93
CA PHE A 210 -31.00 24.96 3.14
C PHE A 210 -31.03 25.84 4.38
N THR A 211 -31.81 25.46 5.38
CA THR A 211 -31.75 26.03 6.71
C THR A 211 -31.12 25.03 7.66
N VAL A 212 -30.09 25.44 8.37
CA VAL A 212 -29.41 24.66 9.40
C VAL A 212 -29.55 25.36 10.70
N ASN A 213 -30.10 24.69 11.70
CA ASN A 213 -30.19 25.22 13.08
C ASN A 213 -28.78 25.29 13.68
N SER A 214 -28.56 26.22 14.60
CA SER A 214 -27.34 26.24 15.41
C SER A 214 -27.14 24.87 16.05
N ASN A 215 -25.91 24.37 16.03
CA ASN A 215 -25.52 23.03 16.49
C ASN A 215 -26.06 21.85 15.66
N ALA A 216 -26.64 22.06 14.48
CA ALA A 216 -27.02 21.00 13.57
C ALA A 216 -25.97 20.85 12.43
N ILE A 217 -25.84 19.63 11.97
CA ILE A 217 -25.08 19.28 10.77
C ILE A 217 -26.06 18.75 9.74
N LYS A 218 -25.96 19.23 8.51
CA LYS A 218 -26.79 18.75 7.41
C LYS A 218 -25.90 18.31 6.24
N SER A 219 -25.90 17.02 5.97
CA SER A 219 -25.29 16.48 4.74
C SER A 219 -26.25 16.68 3.57
N ILE A 220 -25.71 17.05 2.43
CA ILE A 220 -26.43 17.17 1.15
C ILE A 220 -25.64 16.49 0.04
N SER A 221 -26.33 15.84 -0.86
CA SER A 221 -25.78 15.20 -2.02
C SER A 221 -26.70 15.38 -3.23
N THR A 222 -26.16 15.39 -4.42
CA THR A 222 -26.97 15.40 -5.65
C THR A 222 -28.00 14.27 -5.69
N ALA A 223 -27.68 13.12 -5.08
CA ALA A 223 -28.58 11.98 -5.00
C ALA A 223 -29.87 12.28 -4.22
N ASP A 224 -29.81 13.19 -3.22
CA ASP A 224 -30.97 13.59 -2.42
C ASP A 224 -31.86 14.61 -3.14
N TYR A 225 -31.40 15.15 -4.26
CA TYR A 225 -32.08 16.21 -5.03
C TYR A 225 -32.14 15.90 -6.54
N PRO A 226 -32.92 14.88 -6.95
CA PRO A 226 -32.98 14.47 -8.36
C PRO A 226 -33.39 15.59 -9.31
N ALA A 227 -34.12 16.61 -8.82
CA ALA A 227 -34.49 17.80 -9.61
C ALA A 227 -33.28 18.64 -10.05
N PHE A 228 -32.08 18.40 -9.49
CA PHE A 228 -30.84 19.07 -9.87
C PHE A 228 -30.08 18.35 -10.99
N ILE A 229 -30.35 17.06 -11.21
CA ILE A 229 -29.66 16.26 -12.22
C ILE A 229 -29.74 16.91 -13.64
N PRO A 230 -30.88 17.48 -14.09
CA PRO A 230 -30.96 18.14 -15.38
C PRO A 230 -30.08 19.39 -15.54
N HIS A 231 -29.54 19.94 -14.43
CA HIS A 231 -28.71 21.15 -14.40
C HIS A 231 -27.22 20.85 -14.41
N LEU A 232 -26.85 19.59 -14.55
CA LEU A 232 -25.46 19.13 -14.66
C LEU A 232 -25.01 19.11 -16.13
N PRO A 233 -23.73 19.24 -16.45
CA PRO A 233 -22.60 19.40 -15.50
C PRO A 233 -22.57 20.77 -14.86
N LEU A 234 -21.91 20.86 -13.69
CA LEU A 234 -21.70 22.13 -13.00
C LEU A 234 -20.55 22.90 -13.64
N THR A 235 -20.81 24.12 -14.07
CA THR A 235 -19.78 25.06 -14.54
C THR A 235 -19.69 26.32 -13.67
N LYS A 236 -20.67 26.50 -12.79
CA LYS A 236 -20.69 27.62 -11.83
C LYS A 236 -21.33 27.20 -10.51
N ILE A 237 -20.72 27.58 -9.43
CA ILE A 237 -21.26 27.43 -8.06
C ILE A 237 -21.23 28.79 -7.37
N ARG A 238 -22.34 29.18 -6.79
CA ARG A 238 -22.43 30.33 -5.90
C ARG A 238 -22.84 29.85 -4.51
N LEU A 239 -21.98 30.09 -3.54
CA LEU A 239 -22.24 29.91 -2.13
C LEU A 239 -22.69 31.24 -1.55
N ASP A 240 -23.84 31.29 -0.92
CA ASP A 240 -24.43 32.51 -0.37
C ASP A 240 -24.56 32.42 1.15
N PHE A 241 -23.93 33.37 1.83
CA PHE A 241 -23.90 33.48 3.28
C PHE A 241 -24.65 34.77 3.77
N THR A 242 -25.37 35.48 2.90
CA THR A 242 -25.89 36.80 3.17
C THR A 242 -26.82 36.87 4.37
N ASN A 243 -27.52 35.78 4.68
CA ASN A 243 -28.41 35.72 5.84
C ASN A 243 -27.71 35.32 7.15
N ASN A 244 -26.39 35.18 7.14
CA ASN A 244 -25.60 34.72 8.27
C ASN A 244 -24.86 35.87 8.99
N SER A 245 -25.54 37.02 9.21
CA SER A 245 -24.87 38.24 9.70
C SER A 245 -24.19 38.11 11.08
N ASN A 246 -24.64 37.17 11.93
CA ASN A 246 -24.13 36.98 13.28
C ASN A 246 -23.42 35.67 13.54
N ALA A 247 -23.36 34.76 12.56
CA ALA A 247 -22.72 33.47 12.72
C ALA A 247 -21.83 33.13 11.50
N ILE A 248 -20.85 32.32 11.71
CA ILE A 248 -19.99 31.79 10.64
C ILE A 248 -20.64 30.53 10.10
N GLY A 249 -20.86 30.49 8.78
CA GLY A 249 -21.36 29.32 8.06
C GLY A 249 -20.23 28.56 7.40
N ASN A 250 -20.33 27.23 7.39
CA ASN A 250 -19.35 26.34 6.80
C ASN A 250 -20.00 25.42 5.78
N TYR A 251 -19.39 25.35 4.59
CA TYR A 251 -19.58 24.30 3.60
C TYR A 251 -18.39 23.34 3.73
N ASN A 252 -18.51 22.35 4.62
CA ASN A 252 -17.46 21.38 4.87
C ASN A 252 -17.50 20.27 3.83
N LEU A 253 -16.36 19.63 3.56
CA LEU A 253 -16.22 18.48 2.68
C LEU A 253 -16.91 18.67 1.32
N ALA A 254 -16.87 19.88 0.75
CA ALA A 254 -17.49 20.18 -0.54
C ALA A 254 -16.72 19.47 -1.66
N ARG A 255 -17.28 18.38 -2.17
CA ARG A 255 -16.70 17.51 -3.20
C ARG A 255 -17.48 17.62 -4.50
N LEU A 256 -16.74 17.81 -5.58
CA LEU A 256 -17.27 17.87 -6.94
C LEU A 256 -16.81 16.62 -7.68
N TYR A 257 -17.73 15.71 -7.96
CA TYR A 257 -17.43 14.44 -8.61
C TYR A 257 -17.45 14.55 -10.12
N MET A 258 -16.53 13.88 -10.75
CA MET A 258 -16.31 13.82 -12.18
C MET A 258 -16.11 12.38 -12.64
N GLU A 259 -16.17 12.14 -13.94
CA GLU A 259 -15.69 10.90 -14.51
C GLU A 259 -14.16 10.84 -14.34
N ARG A 260 -13.67 9.68 -14.01
CA ARG A 260 -12.22 9.49 -13.89
C ARG A 260 -11.57 9.65 -15.26
N THR A 261 -10.46 10.39 -15.35
CA THR A 261 -9.72 10.67 -16.60
C THR A 261 -9.30 9.41 -17.38
N GLN A 262 -9.19 8.28 -16.70
CA GLN A 262 -8.80 6.99 -17.31
C GLN A 262 -9.99 6.08 -17.67
N SER A 263 -11.26 6.50 -17.45
CA SER A 263 -12.44 5.64 -17.60
C SER A 263 -12.67 5.15 -19.02
N ASP A 264 -12.25 5.93 -20.02
CA ASP A 264 -12.47 5.62 -21.45
C ASP A 264 -11.37 4.75 -22.07
N LYS A 265 -10.29 4.50 -21.32
CA LYS A 265 -9.15 3.71 -21.82
C LYS A 265 -9.37 2.22 -21.60
N GLN A 266 -8.89 1.42 -22.54
CA GLN A 266 -8.89 -0.03 -22.43
C GLN A 266 -7.94 -0.49 -21.33
N GLU A 267 -8.38 -1.43 -20.53
CA GLU A 267 -7.49 -2.07 -19.58
C GLU A 267 -6.42 -2.92 -20.28
N GLN A 268 -5.24 -2.99 -19.71
CA GLN A 268 -4.15 -3.83 -20.16
C GLN A 268 -3.53 -4.60 -19.00
N GLN A 269 -2.74 -5.62 -19.33
CA GLN A 269 -1.98 -6.41 -18.36
C GLN A 269 -0.49 -6.24 -18.61
N VAL A 270 0.26 -6.14 -17.51
CA VAL A 270 1.72 -6.26 -17.49
C VAL A 270 2.06 -7.60 -16.86
N THR A 271 2.89 -8.38 -17.55
CA THR A 271 3.26 -9.74 -17.09
C THR A 271 4.77 -9.88 -17.11
N PHE A 272 5.35 -10.24 -15.96
CA PHE A 272 6.74 -10.66 -15.90
C PHE A 272 6.92 -12.01 -16.59
N THR A 273 7.99 -12.14 -17.37
CA THR A 273 8.46 -13.43 -17.90
C THR A 273 9.58 -14.02 -17.05
N ASN A 274 10.12 -13.24 -16.09
CA ASN A 274 10.98 -13.75 -15.05
C ASN A 274 10.15 -14.55 -14.04
N THR A 275 10.75 -15.60 -13.49
CA THR A 275 10.26 -16.25 -12.27
C THR A 275 10.93 -15.59 -11.07
N GLY A 276 10.17 -15.44 -9.97
CA GLY A 276 10.70 -14.99 -8.68
C GLY A 276 11.58 -16.10 -8.09
N GLU A 277 12.84 -16.14 -8.48
CA GLU A 277 13.81 -17.06 -7.89
C GLU A 277 14.41 -16.43 -6.64
N ALA A 278 14.73 -17.24 -5.62
CA ALA A 278 15.55 -16.75 -4.54
C ALA A 278 16.95 -16.40 -5.03
N ILE A 279 17.44 -15.25 -4.65
CA ILE A 279 18.68 -14.69 -5.17
C ILE A 279 19.78 -14.78 -4.13
N MET A 280 20.88 -15.40 -4.53
CA MET A 280 22.15 -15.29 -3.81
C MET A 280 23.03 -14.22 -4.41
N TYR A 281 23.63 -13.53 -3.53
CA TYR A 281 24.52 -12.42 -3.77
C TYR A 281 25.96 -12.85 -4.15
N PRO A 282 26.68 -12.12 -5.02
CA PRO A 282 26.22 -11.03 -5.86
C PRO A 282 25.62 -11.57 -7.18
N ARG A 283 24.41 -11.21 -7.51
CA ARG A 283 23.78 -11.60 -8.77
C ARG A 283 23.09 -10.42 -9.44
N GLN A 284 23.16 -10.42 -10.76
CA GLN A 284 22.37 -9.54 -11.61
C GLN A 284 21.23 -10.33 -12.26
N VAL A 285 20.06 -9.71 -12.34
CA VAL A 285 18.90 -10.25 -13.03
C VAL A 285 18.45 -9.25 -14.07
N ASP A 286 18.37 -9.70 -15.32
CA ASP A 286 17.74 -8.94 -16.39
C ASP A 286 16.22 -9.10 -16.26
N LEU A 287 15.55 -8.03 -15.80
CA LEU A 287 14.11 -8.01 -15.69
C LEU A 287 13.47 -8.01 -17.07
N LYS A 288 12.45 -8.84 -17.25
CA LYS A 288 11.70 -8.98 -18.50
C LYS A 288 10.22 -9.01 -18.18
N ALA A 289 9.49 -8.04 -18.72
CA ALA A 289 8.04 -8.02 -18.67
C ALA A 289 7.49 -7.59 -20.02
N THR A 290 6.25 -7.95 -20.29
CA THR A 290 5.49 -7.57 -21.49
C THR A 290 4.19 -6.91 -21.08
N ALA A 291 3.67 -6.03 -21.93
CA ALA A 291 2.35 -5.44 -21.76
C ALA A 291 1.45 -5.79 -22.93
N THR A 292 0.15 -5.91 -22.71
CA THR A 292 -0.84 -6.17 -23.77
C THR A 292 -0.79 -5.12 -24.88
N SER A 293 -0.52 -3.86 -24.53
CA SER A 293 -0.34 -2.76 -25.49
C SER A 293 0.94 -2.83 -26.32
N GLY A 294 1.90 -3.68 -25.97
CA GLY A 294 3.24 -3.71 -26.56
C GLY A 294 4.11 -2.49 -26.23
N GLY A 295 3.64 -1.61 -25.33
CA GLY A 295 4.34 -0.39 -24.93
C GLY A 295 5.57 -0.66 -24.06
N LYS A 296 6.39 0.39 -23.89
CA LYS A 296 7.62 0.33 -23.08
C LYS A 296 7.29 0.05 -21.62
N ILE A 297 8.06 -0.84 -21.02
CA ILE A 297 7.98 -1.19 -19.60
C ILE A 297 9.05 -0.42 -18.83
N TYR A 298 8.67 0.07 -17.67
CA TYR A 298 9.55 0.73 -16.70
C TYR A 298 9.59 -0.08 -15.43
N TYR A 299 10.78 -0.19 -14.84
CA TYR A 299 11.00 -1.00 -13.65
C TYR A 299 11.38 -0.11 -12.47
N ARG A 300 10.92 -0.46 -11.27
CA ARG A 300 11.22 0.25 -10.03
C ARG A 300 11.31 -0.75 -8.89
N ILE A 301 12.23 -0.53 -7.95
CA ILE A 301 12.24 -1.25 -6.68
C ILE A 301 11.26 -0.55 -5.74
N ILE A 302 10.23 -1.26 -5.27
CA ILE A 302 9.23 -0.72 -4.34
C ILE A 302 9.44 -1.17 -2.89
N LYS A 303 10.20 -2.27 -2.70
CA LYS A 303 10.61 -2.76 -1.38
C LYS A 303 12.04 -3.30 -1.46
N GLY A 304 12.84 -3.11 -0.41
CA GLY A 304 14.20 -3.64 -0.35
C GLY A 304 15.24 -2.85 -1.14
N ARG A 305 15.09 -1.53 -1.27
CA ARG A 305 16.03 -0.63 -1.97
C ARG A 305 17.45 -0.67 -1.39
N ASP A 306 17.59 -0.99 -0.10
CA ASP A 306 18.90 -1.13 0.54
C ASP A 306 19.63 -2.38 0.10
N ALA A 307 18.90 -3.42 -0.32
CA ALA A 307 19.41 -4.73 -0.71
C ALA A 307 19.64 -4.90 -2.22
N ALA A 308 19.20 -3.95 -3.05
CA ALA A 308 19.38 -4.01 -4.48
C ALA A 308 19.47 -2.63 -5.13
N ASP A 309 20.17 -2.55 -6.26
CA ASP A 309 20.20 -1.41 -7.17
C ASP A 309 19.54 -1.80 -8.51
N LEU A 310 18.82 -0.85 -9.10
CA LEU A 310 18.20 -1.03 -10.41
C LEU A 310 18.74 -0.01 -11.40
N LYS A 311 19.23 -0.48 -12.54
CA LYS A 311 19.67 0.38 -13.64
C LYS A 311 19.02 -0.08 -14.95
N GLY A 312 18.04 0.68 -15.42
CA GLY A 312 17.18 0.26 -16.52
C GLY A 312 16.38 -0.98 -16.15
N ASN A 313 16.64 -2.09 -16.81
CA ASN A 313 16.07 -3.40 -16.50
C ASN A 313 17.04 -4.36 -15.79
N VAL A 314 18.22 -3.90 -15.39
CA VAL A 314 19.21 -4.72 -14.70
C VAL A 314 19.09 -4.48 -13.21
N LEU A 315 18.62 -5.49 -12.48
CA LEU A 315 18.54 -5.53 -11.02
C LEU A 315 19.83 -6.17 -10.48
N THR A 316 20.56 -5.45 -9.64
CA THR A 316 21.79 -5.92 -9.00
C THR A 316 21.60 -5.99 -7.50
N PHE A 317 21.73 -7.17 -6.91
CA PHE A 317 21.59 -7.36 -5.48
C PHE A 317 22.87 -6.98 -4.74
N LYS A 318 22.72 -6.36 -3.56
CA LYS A 318 23.82 -5.89 -2.70
C LYS A 318 24.12 -6.90 -1.59
N ASP A 319 25.34 -6.84 -1.10
CA ASP A 319 25.80 -7.64 0.03
C ASP A 319 25.27 -7.10 1.37
N GLY A 320 24.91 -7.98 2.27
CA GLY A 320 24.78 -7.62 3.67
C GLY A 320 23.44 -7.82 4.37
N GLN A 321 22.30 -8.09 3.67
CA GLN A 321 21.02 -8.24 4.38
C GLN A 321 20.08 -9.26 3.73
N SER A 322 19.59 -10.21 4.52
CA SER A 322 18.44 -11.04 4.12
C SER A 322 17.17 -10.18 4.13
N THR A 323 16.53 -10.04 3.00
CA THR A 323 15.31 -9.24 2.84
C THR A 323 14.54 -9.68 1.60
N GLU A 324 13.34 -9.16 1.47
CA GLU A 324 12.57 -9.26 0.25
C GLU A 324 12.83 -8.02 -0.62
N VAL A 325 13.16 -8.23 -1.88
CA VAL A 325 13.21 -7.15 -2.89
C VAL A 325 12.01 -7.31 -3.81
N VAL A 326 11.12 -6.33 -3.78
CA VAL A 326 9.96 -6.30 -4.68
C VAL A 326 10.20 -5.31 -5.79
N VAL A 327 10.11 -5.80 -7.02
CA VAL A 327 10.23 -4.99 -8.23
C VAL A 327 8.88 -4.83 -8.88
N GLU A 328 8.55 -3.61 -9.25
CA GLU A 328 7.37 -3.29 -10.01
C GLU A 328 7.74 -3.03 -11.47
N ALA A 329 6.98 -3.62 -12.38
CA ALA A 329 6.99 -3.34 -13.81
C ALA A 329 5.74 -2.50 -14.14
N THR A 330 5.93 -1.34 -14.72
CA THR A 330 4.86 -0.39 -15.06
C THR A 330 4.85 -0.11 -16.55
N GLN A 331 3.68 -0.18 -17.16
CA GLN A 331 3.36 0.42 -18.45
C GLN A 331 2.37 1.57 -18.21
N TYR A 332 2.81 2.83 -18.45
CA TYR A 332 2.06 4.04 -18.05
C TYR A 332 0.82 4.35 -18.90
N GLY A 333 0.49 3.48 -19.84
CA GLY A 333 -0.64 3.70 -20.74
C GLY A 333 -0.29 4.59 -21.95
N ASN A 334 -1.29 4.84 -22.76
CA ASN A 334 -1.26 5.73 -23.91
C ASN A 334 -2.69 6.27 -24.17
N GLU A 335 -2.97 6.79 -25.35
CA GLU A 335 -4.31 7.29 -25.69
C GLU A 335 -5.37 6.16 -25.67
N GLN A 336 -4.99 4.93 -25.97
CA GLN A 336 -5.89 3.78 -26.05
C GLN A 336 -5.96 2.93 -24.79
N TYR A 337 -4.83 2.78 -24.07
CA TYR A 337 -4.70 1.87 -22.94
C TYR A 337 -4.46 2.61 -21.64
N ALA A 338 -5.11 2.16 -20.57
CA ALA A 338 -4.87 2.63 -19.21
C ALA A 338 -3.49 2.16 -18.69
N CYS A 339 -2.97 2.83 -17.68
CA CYS A 339 -1.76 2.38 -16.98
C CYS A 339 -2.00 1.02 -16.30
N ALA A 340 -0.99 0.15 -16.35
CA ALA A 340 -1.00 -1.14 -15.67
C ALA A 340 0.34 -1.43 -14.99
N VAL A 341 0.28 -2.21 -13.91
CA VAL A 341 1.43 -2.61 -13.12
C VAL A 341 1.41 -4.11 -12.85
N SER A 342 2.60 -4.68 -12.66
CA SER A 342 2.80 -6.02 -12.15
C SER A 342 3.97 -6.00 -11.18
N GLN A 343 3.99 -6.90 -10.20
CA GLN A 343 5.04 -6.96 -9.19
C GLN A 343 5.66 -8.34 -9.16
N LEU A 344 6.96 -8.39 -8.87
CA LEU A 344 7.72 -9.61 -8.73
C LEU A 344 8.61 -9.49 -7.49
N SER A 345 8.49 -10.47 -6.60
CA SER A 345 9.29 -10.54 -5.37
C SER A 345 10.48 -11.46 -5.54
N TYR A 346 11.61 -11.02 -5.00
CA TYR A 346 12.83 -11.81 -4.86
C TYR A 346 13.18 -11.93 -3.38
N ALA A 347 13.32 -13.14 -2.88
CA ALA A 347 13.88 -13.38 -1.55
C ALA A 347 15.42 -13.25 -1.61
N VAL A 348 15.97 -12.20 -1.01
CA VAL A 348 17.42 -12.00 -0.91
C VAL A 348 17.91 -12.59 0.40
N ARG A 349 18.83 -13.55 0.32
CA ARG A 349 19.39 -14.25 1.48
C ARG A 349 20.86 -13.91 1.63
N THR A 350 21.22 -13.37 2.78
CA THR A 350 22.63 -13.13 3.14
C THR A 350 22.95 -13.88 4.43
N GLY A 351 24.08 -14.56 4.42
CA GLY A 351 24.53 -15.34 5.58
C GLY A 351 23.94 -16.74 5.69
N GLU A 352 22.88 -17.08 4.97
CA GLU A 352 22.44 -18.47 4.84
C GLU A 352 23.18 -19.16 3.70
N ASN A 353 23.83 -20.24 4.04
CA ASN A 353 24.61 -20.99 3.07
C ASN A 353 23.78 -22.05 2.34
N ILE A 354 22.60 -22.39 2.89
CA ILE A 354 21.75 -23.47 2.40
C ILE A 354 20.27 -23.07 2.58
N PHE A 355 19.51 -22.95 1.47
CA PHE A 355 18.11 -22.56 1.49
C PHE A 355 17.34 -23.01 0.24
N ILE A 356 16.00 -23.00 0.31
CA ILE A 356 15.12 -23.25 -0.85
C ILE A 356 15.02 -21.98 -1.68
N SER A 357 15.39 -22.07 -2.95
CA SER A 357 15.42 -20.93 -3.85
C SER A 357 14.17 -20.81 -4.72
N SER A 358 13.50 -21.94 -5.03
CA SER A 358 12.25 -21.95 -5.79
C SER A 358 11.50 -23.26 -5.59
N VAL A 359 10.18 -23.21 -5.67
CA VAL A 359 9.28 -24.37 -5.67
C VAL A 359 8.39 -24.25 -6.91
N LEU A 360 8.55 -25.17 -7.86
CA LEU A 360 7.72 -25.22 -9.06
C LEU A 360 6.78 -26.42 -8.95
N PRO A 361 5.46 -26.19 -8.91
CA PRO A 361 4.50 -27.29 -8.87
C PRO A 361 4.54 -28.13 -10.15
N GLU A 362 4.00 -29.32 -10.08
CA GLU A 362 3.86 -30.19 -11.25
C GLU A 362 3.00 -29.52 -12.32
N SER A 363 3.46 -29.56 -13.58
CA SER A 363 2.75 -28.97 -14.70
C SER A 363 2.89 -29.84 -15.95
N GLY A 364 1.79 -30.44 -16.37
CA GLY A 364 1.75 -31.31 -17.53
C GLY A 364 2.66 -32.55 -17.38
N SER A 365 3.66 -32.68 -18.22
CA SER A 365 4.64 -33.78 -18.14
C SER A 365 5.88 -33.45 -17.29
N ASN A 366 5.98 -32.24 -16.74
CA ASN A 366 7.10 -31.81 -15.92
C ASN A 366 6.81 -32.14 -14.45
N PRO A 367 7.65 -32.93 -13.78
CA PRO A 367 7.47 -33.20 -12.36
C PRO A 367 7.67 -31.92 -11.55
N GLY A 368 7.00 -31.83 -10.42
CA GLY A 368 7.24 -30.75 -9.45
C GLY A 368 8.73 -30.70 -9.09
N THR A 369 9.27 -29.51 -8.95
CA THR A 369 10.71 -29.35 -8.71
C THR A 369 10.95 -28.34 -7.60
N VAL A 370 11.77 -28.72 -6.61
CA VAL A 370 12.28 -27.83 -5.55
C VAL A 370 13.74 -27.49 -5.90
N TYR A 371 14.03 -26.20 -5.99
CA TYR A 371 15.39 -25.71 -6.20
C TYR A 371 16.00 -25.29 -4.86
N LEU A 372 17.18 -25.80 -4.56
CA LEU A 372 17.94 -25.43 -3.37
C LEU A 372 19.22 -24.74 -3.78
N TYR A 373 19.52 -23.63 -3.15
CA TYR A 373 20.88 -23.10 -3.16
C TYR A 373 21.67 -23.70 -1.99
N VAL A 374 22.87 -24.18 -2.27
CA VAL A 374 23.75 -24.80 -1.28
C VAL A 374 25.15 -24.21 -1.46
N ASN A 375 25.65 -23.55 -0.41
CA ASN A 375 27.02 -23.04 -0.36
C ASN A 375 27.67 -23.36 0.99
N PRO A 376 28.38 -24.47 1.12
CA PRO A 376 29.04 -24.85 2.36
C PRO A 376 30.29 -24.02 2.64
N GLN A 377 30.60 -23.00 1.83
CA GLN A 377 31.84 -22.23 1.88
C GLN A 377 33.09 -23.13 1.81
N ALA A 378 33.98 -23.04 2.81
CA ALA A 378 35.15 -23.90 2.91
C ALA A 378 34.88 -25.24 3.62
N ASN A 379 33.66 -25.46 4.11
CA ASN A 379 33.31 -26.67 4.85
C ASN A 379 32.91 -27.80 3.90
N ARG A 380 33.11 -29.03 4.36
CA ARG A 380 32.72 -30.21 3.61
C ARG A 380 31.43 -30.78 4.15
N LEU A 381 30.40 -30.87 3.29
CA LEU A 381 29.11 -31.45 3.65
C LEU A 381 29.24 -32.94 3.92
N SER A 382 28.78 -33.38 5.09
CA SER A 382 28.61 -34.78 5.47
C SER A 382 27.16 -35.24 5.39
N GLN A 383 26.23 -34.30 5.42
CA GLN A 383 24.79 -34.52 5.33
C GLN A 383 24.14 -33.39 4.55
N LEU A 384 23.18 -33.72 3.67
CA LEU A 384 22.28 -32.76 3.04
C LEU A 384 21.00 -33.49 2.68
N THR A 385 19.90 -33.10 3.30
CA THR A 385 18.61 -33.80 3.18
C THR A 385 17.50 -32.78 3.00
N LEU A 386 16.55 -33.05 2.12
CA LEU A 386 15.28 -32.32 2.01
C LEU A 386 14.19 -33.15 2.65
N ASN A 387 13.59 -32.61 3.72
CA ASN A 387 12.44 -33.20 4.40
C ASN A 387 11.18 -32.54 3.88
N ILE A 388 10.15 -33.30 3.55
CA ILE A 388 8.88 -32.86 2.96
C ILE A 388 7.75 -33.32 3.85
N TYR A 389 6.91 -32.38 4.26
CA TYR A 389 5.76 -32.61 5.15
C TYR A 389 4.46 -32.33 4.41
N ASP A 390 3.38 -32.91 4.91
CA ASP A 390 2.04 -32.77 4.35
C ASP A 390 1.50 -31.32 4.40
N ASP A 391 1.69 -30.65 5.52
CA ASP A 391 1.24 -29.26 5.74
C ASP A 391 1.99 -28.61 6.92
N VAL A 392 1.58 -27.39 7.28
CA VAL A 392 2.13 -26.61 8.41
C VAL A 392 1.94 -27.27 9.79
N TYR A 393 1.13 -28.30 9.94
CA TYR A 393 0.99 -29.04 11.19
C TYR A 393 2.07 -30.10 11.39
N LEU A 394 2.81 -30.45 10.34
CA LEU A 394 3.92 -31.41 10.27
C LEU A 394 3.56 -32.82 10.79
N LEU A 395 2.29 -33.21 10.72
CA LEU A 395 1.84 -34.48 11.29
C LEU A 395 2.45 -35.67 10.56
N ASN A 396 2.60 -35.56 9.26
CA ASN A 396 3.18 -36.59 8.41
C ASN A 396 4.39 -36.06 7.67
N GLU A 397 5.54 -36.70 7.85
CA GLU A 397 6.67 -36.55 6.97
C GLU A 397 6.43 -37.47 5.77
N LEU A 398 6.23 -36.85 4.60
CA LEU A 398 5.89 -37.59 3.38
C LEU A 398 7.11 -38.22 2.74
N GLN A 399 8.23 -37.48 2.76
CA GLN A 399 9.45 -37.89 2.08
C GLN A 399 10.67 -37.25 2.73
N GLN A 400 11.78 -38.00 2.69
CA GLN A 400 13.11 -37.53 3.03
C GLN A 400 14.04 -37.87 1.87
N LEU A 401 14.63 -36.87 1.24
CA LEU A 401 15.50 -37.02 0.08
C LEU A 401 16.95 -36.71 0.47
N ASP A 402 17.86 -37.70 0.29
CA ASP A 402 19.29 -37.46 0.39
C ASP A 402 19.81 -36.76 -0.87
N LEU A 403 20.38 -35.60 -0.69
CA LEU A 403 20.82 -34.72 -1.77
C LEU A 403 22.35 -34.68 -1.96
N LEU A 404 23.14 -35.41 -1.16
CA LEU A 404 24.60 -35.40 -1.29
C LEU A 404 25.08 -35.86 -2.69
N THR A 405 24.43 -36.87 -3.28
CA THR A 405 24.75 -37.33 -4.64
C THR A 405 24.45 -36.24 -5.65
N ILE A 406 23.30 -35.57 -5.55
CA ILE A 406 22.93 -34.45 -6.43
C ILE A 406 23.93 -33.30 -6.25
N TRP A 407 24.25 -32.94 -5.01
CA TRP A 407 25.26 -31.93 -4.70
C TRP A 407 26.61 -32.23 -5.39
N ASN A 408 27.11 -33.44 -5.25
CA ASN A 408 28.41 -33.82 -5.80
C ASN A 408 28.45 -33.70 -7.33
N ASN A 409 27.36 -33.99 -8.03
CA ASN A 409 27.26 -34.00 -9.48
C ASN A 409 26.80 -32.66 -10.10
N THR A 410 26.34 -31.70 -9.28
CA THR A 410 25.90 -30.38 -9.76
C THR A 410 27.12 -29.45 -9.94
N PRO A 411 27.21 -28.69 -11.06
CA PRO A 411 28.27 -27.69 -11.22
C PRO A 411 28.08 -26.50 -10.31
N PHE A 412 29.16 -25.77 -10.02
CA PHE A 412 29.08 -24.48 -9.30
C PHE A 412 28.42 -23.42 -10.14
N VAL A 413 27.67 -22.52 -9.47
CA VAL A 413 27.19 -21.31 -10.12
C VAL A 413 28.39 -20.44 -10.46
N SER A 414 28.45 -19.94 -11.69
CA SER A 414 29.58 -19.15 -12.20
C SER A 414 29.92 -17.99 -11.25
N GLY A 415 31.19 -17.91 -10.85
CA GLY A 415 31.69 -16.87 -9.96
C GLY A 415 31.37 -17.07 -8.46
N THR A 416 30.82 -18.23 -8.08
CA THR A 416 30.49 -18.52 -6.66
C THR A 416 31.05 -19.88 -6.23
N THR A 417 31.02 -20.13 -4.91
CA THR A 417 31.33 -21.43 -4.30
C THR A 417 30.07 -22.25 -4.02
N GLY A 418 28.91 -21.78 -4.49
CA GLY A 418 27.61 -22.41 -4.29
C GLY A 418 27.09 -23.13 -5.54
N LYS A 419 26.11 -23.98 -5.34
CA LYS A 419 25.42 -24.75 -6.38
C LYS A 419 23.91 -24.61 -6.24
N VAL A 420 23.19 -24.65 -7.35
CA VAL A 420 21.72 -24.75 -7.37
C VAL A 420 21.36 -26.19 -7.69
N LEU A 421 20.72 -26.87 -6.75
CA LEU A 421 20.25 -28.24 -6.89
C LEU A 421 18.81 -28.22 -7.37
N ALA A 422 18.49 -28.90 -8.46
CA ALA A 422 17.13 -29.15 -8.90
C ALA A 422 16.69 -30.52 -8.39
N VAL A 423 15.70 -30.58 -7.52
CA VAL A 423 15.21 -31.79 -6.88
C VAL A 423 13.80 -32.07 -7.38
N ALA A 424 13.62 -33.14 -8.15
CA ALA A 424 12.30 -33.57 -8.59
C ALA A 424 11.52 -34.15 -7.38
N VAL A 425 10.32 -33.64 -7.16
CA VAL A 425 9.40 -34.09 -6.11
C VAL A 425 8.09 -34.50 -6.79
N PRO A 426 7.81 -35.80 -6.90
CA PRO A 426 6.53 -36.28 -7.45
C PRO A 426 5.35 -35.78 -6.58
N ASP A 427 4.20 -35.55 -7.21
CA ASP A 427 2.96 -35.09 -6.56
C ASP A 427 3.17 -33.84 -5.68
N LEU A 428 3.99 -32.90 -6.16
CA LEU A 428 4.29 -31.66 -5.46
C LEU A 428 3.07 -30.74 -5.45
N GLU A 429 2.45 -30.58 -4.29
CA GLU A 429 1.35 -29.63 -4.01
C GLU A 429 1.90 -28.36 -3.37
N MET A 430 1.22 -27.22 -3.60
CA MET A 430 1.67 -25.90 -3.12
C MET A 430 1.62 -25.71 -1.59
N ASN A 431 0.84 -26.54 -0.88
CA ASN A 431 0.71 -26.52 0.58
C ASN A 431 1.75 -27.38 1.29
N ARG A 432 2.69 -27.99 0.55
CA ARG A 432 3.76 -28.79 1.15
C ARG A 432 4.72 -27.92 1.93
N VAL A 433 5.19 -28.44 3.05
CA VAL A 433 6.19 -27.80 3.89
C VAL A 433 7.52 -28.53 3.75
N PHE A 434 8.57 -27.74 3.60
CA PHE A 434 9.92 -28.23 3.38
C PHE A 434 10.84 -27.80 4.52
N ARG A 435 11.83 -28.63 4.84
CA ARG A 435 12.96 -28.28 5.72
C ARG A 435 14.23 -28.92 5.20
N ILE A 436 15.33 -28.17 5.21
CA ILE A 436 16.64 -28.71 4.87
C ILE A 436 17.33 -29.10 6.16
N THR A 437 17.85 -30.32 6.18
CA THR A 437 18.74 -30.83 7.23
C THR A 437 20.14 -30.98 6.64
N TYR A 438 21.15 -30.41 7.26
CA TYR A 438 22.52 -30.47 6.76
C TYR A 438 23.53 -30.59 7.89
N GLY A 439 24.72 -31.06 7.57
CA GLY A 439 25.83 -31.20 8.51
C GLY A 439 27.16 -31.12 7.79
N TYR A 440 28.19 -30.70 8.52
CA TYR A 440 29.56 -30.66 8.04
C TYR A 440 30.40 -31.76 8.67
N GLU A 441 31.51 -32.17 8.02
CA GLU A 441 32.42 -33.17 8.57
C GLU A 441 32.92 -32.74 9.96
N GLY A 442 32.65 -33.56 10.99
CA GLY A 442 33.04 -33.29 12.36
C GLY A 442 32.16 -32.25 13.11
N GLY A 443 31.09 -31.78 12.51
CA GLY A 443 30.13 -30.83 13.08
C GLY A 443 28.80 -31.47 13.51
N GLU A 444 27.96 -30.65 14.15
CA GLU A 444 26.58 -31.02 14.49
C GLU A 444 25.65 -30.95 13.27
N THR A 445 24.52 -31.63 13.38
CA THR A 445 23.44 -31.51 12.42
C THR A 445 22.74 -30.16 12.60
N MET A 446 22.56 -29.44 11.51
CA MET A 446 21.89 -28.14 11.45
C MET A 446 20.60 -28.24 10.63
N TYR A 447 19.73 -27.28 10.83
CA TYR A 447 18.43 -27.23 10.19
C TYR A 447 18.19 -25.82 9.63
N SER A 448 17.60 -25.75 8.43
CA SER A 448 17.04 -24.50 7.93
C SER A 448 15.74 -24.13 8.67
N SER A 449 15.25 -22.93 8.46
CA SER A 449 13.83 -22.63 8.69
C SER A 449 12.93 -23.54 7.86
N TYR A 450 11.63 -23.55 8.16
CA TYR A 450 10.64 -24.24 7.34
C TYR A 450 10.21 -23.33 6.18
N TYR A 451 9.74 -23.95 5.11
CA TYR A 451 9.27 -23.28 3.91
C TYR A 451 7.90 -23.83 3.50
N GLU A 452 6.93 -22.96 3.28
CA GLU A 452 5.70 -23.25 2.56
C GLU A 452 5.74 -22.46 1.24
N GLY A 453 5.97 -23.15 0.13
CA GLY A 453 6.37 -22.46 -1.10
C GLY A 453 7.72 -21.74 -0.94
N LEU A 454 7.72 -20.41 -1.00
CA LEU A 454 8.89 -19.57 -0.70
C LEU A 454 8.77 -18.83 0.64
N ASP A 455 7.62 -18.93 1.29
CA ASP A 455 7.41 -18.30 2.59
C ASP A 455 8.21 -19.08 3.64
N MET A 456 9.12 -18.38 4.31
CA MET A 456 9.87 -18.95 5.42
C MET A 456 9.19 -18.69 6.74
N PHE A 457 9.20 -19.68 7.61
CA PHE A 457 8.72 -19.53 8.96
C PHE A 457 9.48 -20.41 9.95
N ASP A 458 9.43 -20.03 11.21
CA ASP A 458 9.91 -20.84 12.31
C ASP A 458 8.81 -21.01 13.35
N TYR A 459 8.77 -22.17 13.99
CA TYR A 459 7.87 -22.35 15.11
C TYR A 459 8.45 -21.69 16.37
N LEU A 460 7.61 -21.02 17.16
CA LEU A 460 8.06 -20.43 18.42
C LEU A 460 8.74 -21.46 19.34
N SER A 461 8.37 -22.73 19.26
CA SER A 461 8.99 -23.82 20.03
C SER A 461 10.39 -24.19 19.55
N ASP A 462 10.82 -23.74 18.37
CA ASP A 462 12.17 -23.92 17.84
C ASP A 462 13.08 -22.69 18.13
N LEU A 463 12.49 -21.57 18.53
CA LEU A 463 13.23 -20.36 18.88
C LEU A 463 13.62 -20.35 20.38
N PRO A 464 14.61 -19.51 20.79
CA PRO A 464 14.91 -19.32 22.20
C PRO A 464 13.71 -18.75 22.97
N TYR A 465 13.28 -19.43 24.03
CA TYR A 465 12.11 -19.06 24.80
C TYR A 465 12.40 -19.17 26.32
N ARG A 466 11.51 -18.54 27.08
CA ARG A 466 11.41 -18.72 28.55
C ARG A 466 9.99 -19.09 28.88
N THR A 467 9.81 -20.00 29.81
CA THR A 467 8.50 -20.40 30.32
C THR A 467 8.37 -20.10 31.81
N GLN A 468 7.13 -19.81 32.21
CA GLN A 468 6.75 -19.70 33.61
C GLN A 468 5.60 -20.66 33.88
N GLY A 469 5.63 -21.35 35.02
CA GLY A 469 4.69 -22.43 35.31
C GLY A 469 5.10 -23.78 34.71
N ASN A 470 4.17 -24.74 34.71
CA ASN A 470 4.40 -26.07 34.11
C ASN A 470 4.13 -26.00 32.60
N ALA A 471 5.19 -26.08 31.81
CA ALA A 471 5.13 -26.02 30.37
C ALA A 471 5.86 -27.21 29.73
N GLN A 472 5.32 -27.71 28.62
CA GLN A 472 5.92 -28.75 27.78
C GLN A 472 6.09 -28.20 26.36
N ILE A 473 7.18 -28.58 25.70
CA ILE A 473 7.45 -28.20 24.32
C ILE A 473 6.97 -29.30 23.40
N ASP A 474 6.28 -28.93 22.34
CA ASP A 474 5.77 -29.83 21.31
C ASP A 474 4.89 -30.97 21.86
N LYS A 475 4.40 -30.79 23.08
CA LYS A 475 3.52 -31.72 23.78
C LYS A 475 2.54 -30.98 24.70
N ALA A 476 1.42 -31.57 24.97
CA ALA A 476 0.53 -31.13 26.05
C ALA A 476 1.18 -31.37 27.42
N VAL A 477 0.72 -30.66 28.45
CA VAL A 477 1.25 -30.80 29.83
C VAL A 477 1.26 -32.23 30.36
N ASN A 478 0.32 -33.04 29.94
CA ASN A 478 0.23 -34.47 30.29
C ASN A 478 1.11 -35.39 29.42
N GLY A 479 1.96 -34.81 28.56
CA GLY A 479 2.87 -35.53 27.66
C GLY A 479 2.22 -36.08 26.37
N SER A 480 0.92 -35.93 26.18
CA SER A 480 0.25 -36.31 24.94
C SER A 480 0.53 -35.31 23.82
N MET A 481 0.15 -35.63 22.57
CA MET A 481 0.21 -34.73 21.47
C MET A 481 -0.68 -33.48 21.72
N LEU A 482 -0.21 -32.30 21.31
CA LEU A 482 -1.02 -31.09 21.35
C LEU A 482 -2.27 -31.27 20.48
N GLN A 483 -3.42 -30.95 21.04
CA GLN A 483 -4.68 -31.04 20.31
C GLN A 483 -5.67 -29.98 20.80
N ILE A 484 -6.16 -29.18 19.87
CA ILE A 484 -7.22 -28.19 20.10
C ILE A 484 -8.41 -28.63 19.26
N THR A 485 -9.55 -28.87 19.88
CA THR A 485 -10.71 -29.50 19.24
C THR A 485 -10.34 -30.83 18.58
N THR A 486 -10.42 -30.98 17.28
CA THR A 486 -9.98 -32.14 16.50
C THR A 486 -8.62 -32.00 15.86
N GLN A 487 -8.10 -30.76 15.80
CA GLN A 487 -6.80 -30.46 15.16
C GLN A 487 -5.65 -30.88 16.07
N LYS A 488 -4.73 -31.65 15.53
CA LYS A 488 -3.49 -32.06 16.18
C LYS A 488 -2.34 -31.18 15.70
N TYR A 489 -1.35 -30.96 16.56
CA TYR A 489 -0.18 -30.13 16.30
C TYR A 489 1.10 -30.84 16.76
N LYS A 490 2.10 -30.86 15.91
CA LYS A 490 3.43 -31.40 16.25
C LYS A 490 4.31 -30.35 16.90
N LYS A 491 4.04 -29.08 16.68
CA LYS A 491 4.80 -27.93 17.17
C LYS A 491 3.94 -27.04 18.06
N GLY A 492 4.53 -26.48 19.11
CA GLY A 492 3.89 -25.53 20.01
C GLY A 492 4.19 -25.77 21.48
N PHE A 493 3.41 -25.13 22.34
CA PHE A 493 3.59 -25.21 23.79
C PHE A 493 2.32 -25.73 24.46
N GLY A 494 2.44 -26.75 25.31
CA GLY A 494 1.43 -27.11 26.29
C GLY A 494 1.75 -26.41 27.61
N ILE A 495 0.89 -25.51 28.07
CA ILE A 495 1.12 -24.71 29.27
C ILE A 495 -0.06 -24.88 30.22
N HIS A 496 0.26 -25.19 31.49
CA HIS A 496 -0.73 -25.23 32.56
C HIS A 496 -1.10 -23.82 33.03
N ALA A 497 -2.36 -23.55 33.28
CA ALA A 497 -2.76 -22.29 33.92
C ALA A 497 -2.38 -22.34 35.45
N VAL A 498 -1.82 -21.33 36.03
CA VAL A 498 -1.34 -20.05 35.49
C VAL A 498 0.08 -20.28 34.95
N GLY A 499 0.34 -19.89 33.72
CA GLY A 499 1.67 -20.05 33.14
C GLY A 499 1.84 -19.15 31.92
N SER A 500 3.06 -19.08 31.40
CA SER A 500 3.36 -18.28 30.23
C SER A 500 4.53 -18.81 29.41
N VAL A 501 4.61 -18.38 28.17
CA VAL A 501 5.80 -18.47 27.32
C VAL A 501 6.16 -17.10 26.80
N GLN A 502 7.46 -16.81 26.81
CA GLN A 502 8.03 -15.60 26.27
C GLN A 502 9.16 -15.94 25.29
N THR A 503 9.14 -15.33 24.12
CA THR A 503 10.17 -15.47 23.08
C THR A 503 10.72 -14.12 22.72
N THR A 504 12.05 -14.01 22.64
CA THR A 504 12.71 -12.81 22.08
C THR A 504 12.89 -13.03 20.59
N LEU A 505 12.40 -12.10 19.79
CA LEU A 505 12.51 -12.16 18.34
C LEU A 505 13.74 -11.40 17.87
N PRO A 506 14.51 -11.94 16.91
CA PRO A 506 15.53 -11.18 16.21
C PRO A 506 14.89 -10.01 15.45
N ALA A 507 15.51 -8.83 15.57
CA ALA A 507 14.97 -7.61 14.96
C ALA A 507 14.87 -7.73 13.43
N GLY A 508 13.68 -7.44 12.89
CA GLY A 508 13.44 -7.34 11.45
C GLY A 508 13.49 -8.66 10.66
N ILE A 509 13.53 -9.81 11.35
CA ILE A 509 13.53 -11.13 10.68
C ILE A 509 12.10 -11.63 10.41
N TYR A 510 11.19 -11.39 11.35
CA TYR A 510 9.81 -11.84 11.24
C TYR A 510 8.88 -10.64 11.05
N ASP A 511 8.01 -10.73 10.08
CA ASP A 511 7.01 -9.71 9.75
C ASP A 511 5.61 -10.02 10.29
N ARG A 512 5.36 -11.31 10.66
CA ARG A 512 4.03 -11.79 11.03
C ARG A 512 4.09 -12.89 12.08
N PHE A 513 3.13 -12.89 12.99
CA PHE A 513 2.91 -13.94 13.98
C PHE A 513 1.55 -14.59 13.79
N ILE A 514 1.54 -15.90 13.52
CA ILE A 514 0.32 -16.69 13.37
C ILE A 514 0.36 -17.84 14.37
N THR A 515 -0.70 -18.02 15.13
CA THR A 515 -0.83 -19.14 16.06
C THR A 515 -2.27 -19.52 16.33
N ASP A 516 -2.50 -20.80 16.54
CA ASP A 516 -3.75 -21.31 17.10
C ASP A 516 -3.61 -21.41 18.61
N VAL A 517 -4.55 -20.84 19.34
CA VAL A 517 -4.68 -20.97 20.80
C VAL A 517 -5.99 -21.63 21.17
N GLY A 518 -5.92 -22.46 22.18
CA GLY A 518 -7.10 -23.18 22.64
C GLY A 518 -6.76 -24.16 23.75
N LYS A 519 -7.81 -24.69 24.35
CA LYS A 519 -7.68 -25.66 25.41
C LYS A 519 -7.37 -27.05 24.84
N GLN A 520 -6.43 -27.75 25.48
CA GLN A 520 -6.16 -29.17 25.18
C GLN A 520 -7.44 -30.00 25.25
N SER A 521 -7.73 -30.75 24.20
CA SER A 521 -8.91 -31.64 24.14
C SER A 521 -8.99 -32.61 25.33
N GLY A 522 -10.20 -32.78 25.86
CA GLY A 522 -10.45 -33.69 26.97
C GLY A 522 -10.20 -33.16 28.38
N GLN A 523 -9.73 -31.91 28.52
CA GLN A 523 -9.54 -31.30 29.84
C GLN A 523 -10.83 -30.62 30.34
N PRO A 524 -11.17 -30.66 31.64
CA PRO A 524 -12.44 -30.14 32.16
C PRO A 524 -12.46 -28.62 32.40
N TYR A 525 -11.29 -27.99 32.50
CA TYR A 525 -11.17 -26.61 32.94
C TYR A 525 -11.40 -25.59 31.80
N VAL A 526 -11.85 -24.39 32.16
CA VAL A 526 -11.94 -23.25 31.25
C VAL A 526 -10.65 -22.44 31.37
N MET A 527 -10.09 -22.04 30.25
CA MET A 527 -8.83 -21.28 30.16
C MET A 527 -9.04 -19.99 29.40
N GLU A 528 -8.16 -19.02 29.62
CA GLU A 528 -8.06 -17.80 28.84
C GLU A 528 -6.63 -17.62 28.39
N PHE A 529 -6.44 -17.14 27.16
CA PHE A 529 -5.11 -16.84 26.60
C PHE A 529 -5.01 -15.35 26.36
N ALA A 530 -3.86 -14.77 26.70
CA ALA A 530 -3.56 -13.36 26.43
C ALA A 530 -2.25 -13.24 25.65
N LEU A 531 -2.26 -12.44 24.58
CA LEU A 531 -1.08 -12.09 23.79
C LEU A 531 -0.59 -10.73 24.18
N LYS A 532 0.71 -10.60 24.44
CA LYS A 532 1.42 -9.35 24.64
C LYS A 532 2.58 -9.24 23.65
N MET A 533 2.76 -8.05 23.12
CA MET A 533 3.91 -7.64 22.30
C MET A 533 4.64 -6.50 23.01
N ASP A 534 5.95 -6.67 23.25
CA ASP A 534 6.78 -5.72 24.00
C ASP A 534 6.13 -5.26 25.32
N ASN A 535 5.60 -6.22 26.09
CA ASN A 535 4.88 -6.02 27.37
C ASN A 535 3.50 -5.30 27.26
N ARG A 536 3.07 -4.92 26.07
CA ARG A 536 1.73 -4.36 25.85
C ARG A 536 0.76 -5.50 25.52
N GLN A 537 -0.31 -5.63 26.30
CA GLN A 537 -1.37 -6.58 25.99
C GLN A 537 -2.09 -6.15 24.71
N LEU A 538 -2.13 -7.06 23.73
CA LEU A 538 -2.75 -6.82 22.44
C LEU A 538 -4.17 -7.39 22.38
N THR A 539 -4.34 -8.64 22.83
CA THR A 539 -5.62 -9.33 22.76
C THR A 539 -5.74 -10.41 23.83
N THR A 540 -6.98 -10.84 24.08
CA THR A 540 -7.29 -12.07 24.84
C THR A 540 -8.35 -12.89 24.11
N THR A 541 -8.41 -14.19 24.41
CA THR A 541 -9.45 -15.06 23.87
C THR A 541 -10.78 -14.95 24.61
N GLY A 542 -10.77 -14.36 25.82
CA GLY A 542 -11.77 -14.65 26.83
C GLY A 542 -11.81 -16.13 27.21
N PRO A 543 -12.81 -16.59 27.96
CA PRO A 543 -12.93 -17.98 28.38
C PRO A 543 -13.05 -18.96 27.21
N VAL A 544 -12.19 -19.96 27.18
CA VAL A 544 -12.12 -20.99 26.12
C VAL A 544 -12.42 -22.37 26.72
N ASN A 545 -13.38 -23.06 26.12
CA ASN A 545 -13.73 -24.44 26.42
C ASN A 545 -13.23 -25.44 25.35
N ASN A 546 -13.57 -26.72 25.45
CA ASN A 546 -13.10 -27.78 24.56
C ASN A 546 -13.51 -27.65 23.08
N SER A 547 -14.49 -26.80 22.75
CA SER A 547 -15.05 -26.68 21.42
C SER A 547 -14.57 -25.39 20.67
N LYS A 548 -13.68 -24.60 21.30
CA LYS A 548 -13.23 -23.34 20.73
C LYS A 548 -11.73 -23.37 20.44
N LYS A 549 -11.40 -23.04 19.18
CA LYS A 549 -10.08 -22.68 18.70
C LYS A 549 -10.09 -21.22 18.29
N THR A 550 -9.07 -20.46 18.64
CA THR A 550 -8.90 -19.09 18.19
C THR A 550 -7.57 -19.00 17.44
N THR A 551 -7.59 -18.50 16.23
CA THR A 551 -6.38 -18.19 15.47
C THR A 551 -6.02 -16.73 15.68
N TRP A 552 -4.82 -16.45 16.10
CA TRP A 552 -4.24 -15.13 16.15
C TRP A 552 -3.33 -14.93 14.94
N ASP A 553 -3.41 -13.75 14.37
CA ASP A 553 -2.69 -13.35 13.16
C ASP A 553 -2.38 -11.86 13.24
N TYR A 554 -1.13 -11.52 13.52
CA TYR A 554 -0.72 -10.16 13.82
C TYR A 554 0.60 -9.80 13.15
N PRO A 555 0.74 -8.55 12.64
CA PRO A 555 2.02 -8.03 12.17
C PRO A 555 3.00 -7.89 13.33
N LEU A 556 4.29 -8.02 13.02
CA LEU A 556 5.40 -7.95 13.98
C LEU A 556 6.30 -6.74 13.77
N ASP A 557 5.85 -5.72 13.09
CA ASP A 557 6.67 -4.52 12.79
C ASP A 557 7.27 -3.91 14.07
N GLY A 558 8.60 -4.04 14.22
CA GLY A 558 9.34 -3.53 15.35
C GLY A 558 9.17 -4.30 16.67
N VAL A 559 8.42 -5.40 16.69
CA VAL A 559 8.23 -6.23 17.90
C VAL A 559 9.49 -7.02 18.22
N SER A 560 9.97 -6.91 19.45
CA SER A 560 11.15 -7.61 19.94
C SER A 560 10.82 -8.79 20.85
N VAL A 561 9.65 -8.78 21.48
CA VAL A 561 9.26 -9.81 22.48
C VAL A 561 7.81 -10.20 22.28
N LEU A 562 7.58 -11.49 22.09
CA LEU A 562 6.24 -12.11 22.17
C LEU A 562 6.05 -12.77 23.53
N HIS A 563 4.90 -12.54 24.17
CA HIS A 563 4.55 -13.14 25.42
C HIS A 563 3.11 -13.64 25.38
N ILE A 564 2.91 -14.92 25.68
CA ILE A 564 1.60 -15.56 25.74
C ILE A 564 1.37 -16.04 27.18
N ASP A 565 0.33 -15.50 27.81
CA ASP A 565 -0.14 -15.96 29.13
C ASP A 565 -1.28 -16.96 28.96
N VAL A 566 -1.30 -17.94 29.84
CA VAL A 566 -2.36 -18.92 30.00
C VAL A 566 -2.95 -18.76 31.41
N LEU A 567 -4.20 -18.35 31.47
CA LEU A 567 -4.91 -17.96 32.68
C LEU A 567 -6.10 -18.88 32.92
N TYR A 568 -6.64 -18.87 34.15
CA TYR A 568 -7.94 -19.48 34.39
C TYR A 568 -9.07 -18.61 33.84
N GLY A 569 -10.02 -19.19 33.14
CA GLY A 569 -11.09 -18.51 32.41
C GLY A 569 -12.32 -18.14 33.25
N GLY A 570 -12.19 -17.77 34.52
CA GLY A 570 -13.25 -17.10 35.29
C GLY A 570 -14.27 -18.01 36.00
N ASP A 571 -14.04 -19.29 36.08
CA ASP A 571 -14.87 -20.23 36.87
C ASP A 571 -14.40 -20.40 38.34
N GLY A 572 -13.59 -19.44 38.81
CA GLY A 572 -13.38 -19.19 40.25
C GLY A 572 -12.91 -20.42 41.03
N ALA A 573 -11.81 -21.05 40.62
CA ALA A 573 -11.15 -22.03 41.47
C ALA A 573 -10.08 -21.35 42.34
#